data_31a1adba1051285fe9d96402f53fef6f
#
_entry.id   31a1adba1051285fe9d96402f53fef6f
#
_cell.length_a   1.000
_cell.length_b   1.000
_cell.length_c   1.000
_cell.angle_alpha   90.00
_cell.angle_beta   90.00
_cell.angle_gamma   90.00
#
_symmetry.space_group_name_H-M   'P 1'
#
loop_
_entity.id
_entity.type
_entity.pdbx_description
1 polymer ?
#
loop_
_entity_poly.entity_id
_entity_poly.type
_entity_poly.pdbx_seq_one_letter_code
_entity_poly.pdbx_strand_id
1 'polypeptide(L)'
;MNRRYRKTIIAGNWKMNKTPAEAKALIEEMKPLLSKTKWCEMVLCVPFTDIQAAVKAAKGSKIAIGAENMHFEKSGAFTGEISADMLKELGVKYVIIGHSERRQYFNETDETCNKKVKVAIENGLRPILCVGESLAEREQDVTMEVIRKQVKIALQGVEVEDIKKVVIAYEPIWAIGTGKTATSEQAGEVCAKIRDCLRELYGACLLYTSPSPRDMRR
;
A
#
# COMPACT_ATOMS: atom_id res chain seq x y z
N MET A 1 20.81 7.76 2.60
CA MET A 1 19.38 8.01 2.94
C MET A 1 19.29 8.81 4.23
N ASN A 2 18.62 9.96 4.22
CA ASN A 2 18.40 10.72 5.44
C ASN A 2 17.16 10.17 6.18
N ARG A 3 17.37 9.25 7.12
CA ARG A 3 16.30 8.59 7.91
C ARG A 3 15.44 9.56 8.74
N ARG A 4 15.88 10.80 8.87
CA ARG A 4 15.13 11.85 9.57
C ARG A 4 13.85 12.23 8.82
N TYR A 5 13.84 12.06 7.49
CA TYR A 5 12.73 12.48 6.62
C TYR A 5 12.01 11.32 5.93
N ARG A 6 12.59 10.10 5.98
CA ARG A 6 11.99 8.91 5.35
C ARG A 6 11.88 7.79 6.36
N LYS A 7 10.66 7.42 6.68
CA LYS A 7 10.38 6.25 7.49
C LYS A 7 10.37 5.00 6.60
N THR A 8 11.18 4.02 6.92
CA THR A 8 11.11 2.72 6.26
C THR A 8 9.85 2.00 6.70
N ILE A 9 9.07 1.50 5.76
CA ILE A 9 7.87 0.70 6.01
C ILE A 9 8.10 -0.68 5.40
N ILE A 10 7.89 -1.73 6.19
CA ILE A 10 7.84 -3.12 5.72
C ILE A 10 6.39 -3.56 5.89
N ALA A 11 5.68 -3.66 4.76
CA ALA A 11 4.28 -4.04 4.73
C ALA A 11 4.13 -5.43 4.09
N GLY A 12 3.51 -6.34 4.82
CA GLY A 12 3.11 -7.66 4.32
C GLY A 12 1.66 -7.63 3.86
N ASN A 13 1.40 -7.99 2.61
CA ASN A 13 0.07 -8.26 2.10
C ASN A 13 -0.18 -9.76 2.20
N TRP A 14 -1.10 -10.18 3.09
CA TRP A 14 -1.38 -11.60 3.32
C TRP A 14 -2.23 -12.21 2.22
N LYS A 15 -2.93 -11.35 1.47
CA LYS A 15 -3.88 -11.78 0.45
C LYS A 15 -4.94 -12.71 1.08
N MET A 16 -5.50 -13.64 0.31
CA MET A 16 -6.49 -14.59 0.81
C MET A 16 -5.82 -15.76 1.54
N ASN A 17 -5.16 -15.47 2.67
CA ASN A 17 -4.50 -16.50 3.49
C ASN A 17 -4.76 -16.24 4.96
N LYS A 18 -4.74 -17.30 5.73
CA LYS A 18 -4.95 -17.35 7.17
C LYS A 18 -6.41 -17.27 7.59
N THR A 19 -6.68 -17.88 8.71
CA THR A 19 -7.88 -17.74 9.50
C THR A 19 -7.58 -16.84 10.72
N PRO A 20 -8.60 -16.32 11.42
CA PRO A 20 -8.37 -15.49 12.61
C PRO A 20 -7.47 -16.13 13.67
N ALA A 21 -7.58 -17.46 13.85
CA ALA A 21 -6.75 -18.18 14.81
C ALA A 21 -5.28 -18.27 14.36
N GLU A 22 -5.03 -18.57 13.08
CA GLU A 22 -3.70 -18.60 12.49
C GLU A 22 -3.06 -17.20 12.45
N ALA A 23 -3.85 -16.17 12.13
CA ALA A 23 -3.42 -14.77 12.17
C ALA A 23 -2.94 -14.38 13.56
N LYS A 24 -3.71 -14.71 14.59
CA LYS A 24 -3.33 -14.48 15.98
C LYS A 24 -2.03 -15.18 16.32
N ALA A 25 -1.91 -16.49 16.03
CA ALA A 25 -0.74 -17.28 16.36
C ALA A 25 0.52 -16.70 15.71
N LEU A 26 0.48 -16.41 14.41
CA LEU A 26 1.63 -15.84 13.69
C LEU A 26 2.06 -14.48 14.25
N ILE A 27 1.11 -13.60 14.57
CA ILE A 27 1.43 -12.28 15.15
C ILE A 27 2.07 -12.43 16.53
N GLU A 28 1.57 -13.35 17.35
CA GLU A 28 2.16 -13.63 18.66
C GLU A 28 3.60 -14.16 18.56
N GLU A 29 3.91 -15.00 17.57
CA GLU A 29 5.28 -15.45 17.28
C GLU A 29 6.18 -14.31 16.78
N MET A 30 5.66 -13.40 15.96
CA MET A 30 6.42 -12.27 15.42
C MET A 30 6.78 -11.23 16.48
N LYS A 31 5.93 -11.01 17.48
CA LYS A 31 6.10 -9.94 18.49
C LYS A 31 7.47 -9.95 19.18
N PRO A 32 7.95 -11.06 19.75
CA PRO A 32 9.24 -11.09 20.43
C PRO A 32 10.41 -10.85 19.46
N LEU A 33 10.32 -11.37 18.22
CA LEU A 33 11.35 -11.21 17.20
C LEU A 33 11.50 -9.75 16.76
N LEU A 34 10.41 -9.01 16.75
CA LEU A 34 10.33 -7.62 16.26
C LEU A 34 10.45 -6.58 17.38
N SER A 35 10.49 -6.99 18.65
CA SER A 35 10.46 -6.11 19.82
C SER A 35 11.58 -5.07 19.84
N LYS A 36 12.77 -5.42 19.37
CA LYS A 36 13.96 -4.55 19.29
C LYS A 36 14.06 -3.74 17.99
N THR A 37 13.18 -3.98 17.02
CA THR A 37 13.20 -3.30 15.72
C THR A 37 12.70 -1.86 15.89
N LYS A 38 13.59 -0.89 15.61
CA LYS A 38 13.29 0.56 15.72
C LYS A 38 13.48 1.32 14.41
N TRP A 39 14.01 0.66 13.39
CA TRP A 39 14.43 1.29 12.14
C TRP A 39 13.37 1.32 11.06
N CYS A 40 12.29 0.53 11.21
CA CYS A 40 11.16 0.51 10.29
C CYS A 40 9.82 0.48 11.03
N GLU A 41 8.77 0.85 10.33
CA GLU A 41 7.38 0.57 10.66
C GLU A 41 6.99 -0.76 10.04
N MET A 42 6.36 -1.62 10.81
CA MET A 42 5.91 -2.93 10.38
C MET A 42 4.39 -2.90 10.22
N VAL A 43 3.92 -3.29 9.05
CA VAL A 43 2.49 -3.29 8.71
C VAL A 43 2.11 -4.69 8.23
N LEU A 44 1.02 -5.23 8.76
CA LEU A 44 0.42 -6.47 8.28
C LEU A 44 -0.97 -6.14 7.73
N CYS A 45 -1.13 -6.24 6.41
CA CYS A 45 -2.41 -6.12 5.75
C CYS A 45 -3.02 -7.50 5.66
N VAL A 46 -4.17 -7.68 6.32
CA VAL A 46 -4.80 -8.98 6.55
C VAL A 46 -6.23 -9.00 5.99
N PRO A 47 -6.79 -10.18 5.69
CA PRO A 47 -8.20 -10.34 5.32
C PRO A 47 -9.14 -9.69 6.34
N PHE A 48 -10.31 -9.22 5.88
CA PHE A 48 -11.29 -8.55 6.75
C PHE A 48 -11.70 -9.40 7.95
N THR A 49 -11.83 -10.72 7.76
CA THR A 49 -12.17 -11.68 8.82
C THR A 49 -11.14 -11.74 9.94
N ASP A 50 -9.89 -11.38 9.65
CA ASP A 50 -8.76 -11.52 10.56
C ASP A 50 -8.44 -10.23 11.31
N ILE A 51 -8.97 -9.08 10.85
CA ILE A 51 -8.60 -7.76 11.38
C ILE A 51 -8.76 -7.68 12.89
N GLN A 52 -9.92 -8.09 13.42
CA GLN A 52 -10.18 -8.00 14.87
C GLN A 52 -9.19 -8.84 15.69
N ALA A 53 -8.93 -10.07 15.25
CA ALA A 53 -7.98 -10.97 15.91
C ALA A 53 -6.56 -10.42 15.79
N ALA A 54 -6.17 -9.92 14.63
CA ALA A 54 -4.85 -9.35 14.35
C ALA A 54 -4.59 -8.08 15.19
N VAL A 55 -5.54 -7.15 15.26
CA VAL A 55 -5.41 -5.94 16.07
C VAL A 55 -5.27 -6.29 17.55
N LYS A 56 -6.07 -7.23 18.06
CA LYS A 56 -5.99 -7.71 19.44
C LYS A 56 -4.62 -8.36 19.72
N ALA A 57 -4.14 -9.22 18.82
CA ALA A 57 -2.85 -9.89 18.98
C ALA A 57 -1.67 -8.90 18.88
N ALA A 58 -1.74 -7.89 18.01
CA ALA A 58 -0.70 -6.88 17.84
C ALA A 58 -0.62 -5.89 18.99
N LYS A 59 -1.60 -5.85 19.90
CA LYS A 59 -1.63 -4.91 21.04
C LYS A 59 -0.35 -5.00 21.89
N GLY A 60 0.20 -3.84 22.23
CA GLY A 60 1.46 -3.74 22.98
C GLY A 60 2.73 -3.95 22.15
N SER A 61 2.61 -4.12 20.82
CA SER A 61 3.73 -4.18 19.89
C SER A 61 3.79 -2.95 19.01
N LYS A 62 4.77 -2.90 18.08
CA LYS A 62 4.90 -1.87 17.05
C LYS A 62 4.32 -2.29 15.69
N ILE A 63 3.66 -3.42 15.65
CA ILE A 63 3.02 -3.93 14.44
C ILE A 63 1.73 -3.14 14.21
N ALA A 64 1.61 -2.47 13.09
CA ALA A 64 0.38 -1.85 12.63
C ALA A 64 -0.42 -2.85 11.79
N ILE A 65 -1.74 -2.85 11.95
CA ILE A 65 -2.63 -3.66 11.12
C ILE A 65 -3.20 -2.79 10.00
N GLY A 66 -3.21 -3.36 8.81
CA GLY A 66 -3.83 -2.82 7.60
C GLY A 66 -4.95 -3.72 7.10
N ALA A 67 -5.81 -3.15 6.27
CA ALA A 67 -6.80 -3.88 5.48
C ALA A 67 -6.30 -4.03 4.03
N GLU A 68 -6.78 -5.03 3.34
CA GLU A 68 -6.40 -5.33 1.95
C GLU A 68 -7.26 -4.61 0.91
N ASN A 69 -8.34 -3.98 1.35
CA ASN A 69 -9.24 -3.14 0.55
C ASN A 69 -10.16 -2.32 1.46
N MET A 70 -10.88 -1.38 0.87
CA MET A 70 -12.04 -0.70 1.44
C MET A 70 -12.95 -0.18 0.33
N HIS A 71 -14.22 0.07 0.66
CA HIS A 71 -15.13 0.81 -0.22
C HIS A 71 -15.00 2.32 0.02
N PHE A 72 -15.36 3.12 -0.98
CA PHE A 72 -15.29 4.58 -0.88
C PHE A 72 -16.59 5.22 -0.36
N GLU A 73 -17.71 4.49 -0.33
CA GLU A 73 -18.94 4.97 0.29
C GLU A 73 -18.94 4.69 1.80
N LYS A 74 -19.55 5.59 2.54
CA LYS A 74 -19.64 5.50 3.99
C LYS A 74 -20.60 4.39 4.43
N SER A 75 -21.71 4.25 3.72
CA SER A 75 -22.76 3.24 3.96
C SER A 75 -23.64 3.12 2.72
N GLY A 76 -24.50 2.12 2.66
CA GLY A 76 -25.48 1.99 1.60
C GLY A 76 -25.67 0.56 1.10
N ALA A 77 -26.30 0.42 -0.06
CA ALA A 77 -26.60 -0.88 -0.69
C ALA A 77 -25.38 -1.44 -1.43
N PHE A 78 -24.32 -1.74 -0.69
CA PHE A 78 -23.05 -2.28 -1.19
C PHE A 78 -22.77 -3.61 -0.50
N THR A 79 -23.59 -4.61 -0.77
CA THR A 79 -23.51 -5.93 -0.12
C THR A 79 -22.12 -6.54 -0.25
N GLY A 80 -21.47 -6.83 0.90
CA GLY A 80 -20.15 -7.42 0.97
C GLY A 80 -18.99 -6.41 1.10
N GLU A 81 -19.24 -5.09 0.91
CA GLU A 81 -18.22 -4.07 1.04
C GLU A 81 -18.01 -3.60 2.48
N ILE A 82 -16.81 -3.10 2.75
CA ILE A 82 -16.36 -2.62 4.05
C ILE A 82 -15.99 -1.15 3.95
N SER A 83 -16.62 -0.30 4.76
CA SER A 83 -16.37 1.14 4.77
C SER A 83 -15.12 1.52 5.60
N ALA A 84 -14.64 2.75 5.39
CA ALA A 84 -13.52 3.30 6.17
C ALA A 84 -13.85 3.37 7.67
N ASP A 85 -15.08 3.74 8.04
CA ASP A 85 -15.52 3.81 9.44
C ASP A 85 -15.45 2.44 10.13
N MET A 86 -15.87 1.36 9.43
CA MET A 86 -15.76 -0.02 9.95
C MET A 86 -14.31 -0.41 10.23
N LEU A 87 -13.38 -0.06 9.33
CA LEU A 87 -11.96 -0.35 9.50
C LEU A 87 -11.36 0.47 10.64
N LYS A 88 -11.72 1.74 10.74
CA LYS A 88 -11.24 2.63 11.79
C LYS A 88 -11.68 2.18 13.17
N GLU A 89 -12.93 1.78 13.32
CA GLU A 89 -13.48 1.25 14.59
C GLU A 89 -12.70 0.02 15.06
N LEU A 90 -12.29 -0.86 14.15
CA LEU A 90 -11.44 -2.01 14.46
C LEU A 90 -9.99 -1.66 14.78
N GLY A 91 -9.54 -0.41 14.58
CA GLY A 91 -8.19 0.04 14.86
C GLY A 91 -7.18 -0.16 13.71
N VAL A 92 -7.67 -0.36 12.50
CA VAL A 92 -6.85 -0.41 11.28
C VAL A 92 -6.12 0.92 11.07
N LYS A 93 -4.87 0.86 10.58
CA LYS A 93 -4.02 2.04 10.34
C LYS A 93 -3.73 2.25 8.85
N TYR A 94 -3.66 1.18 8.09
CA TYR A 94 -3.31 1.19 6.67
C TYR A 94 -4.38 0.50 5.85
N VAL A 95 -4.44 0.83 4.56
CA VAL A 95 -5.32 0.11 3.62
C VAL A 95 -4.63 0.02 2.26
N ILE A 96 -4.60 -1.19 1.69
CA ILE A 96 -4.15 -1.42 0.32
C ILE A 96 -5.26 -0.96 -0.63
N ILE A 97 -4.87 -0.19 -1.66
CA ILE A 97 -5.78 0.32 -2.69
C ILE A 97 -5.14 0.08 -4.05
N GLY A 98 -5.92 -0.43 -5.00
CA GLY A 98 -5.48 -0.61 -6.38
C GLY A 98 -4.50 -1.75 -6.60
N HIS A 99 -4.45 -2.75 -5.71
CA HIS A 99 -3.63 -3.94 -5.91
C HIS A 99 -3.94 -4.59 -7.25
N SER A 100 -2.91 -5.09 -7.95
CA SER A 100 -3.04 -5.66 -9.30
C SER A 100 -4.13 -6.74 -9.39
N GLU A 101 -4.24 -7.61 -8.39
CA GLU A 101 -5.29 -8.63 -8.35
C GLU A 101 -6.69 -8.01 -8.30
N ARG A 102 -6.89 -6.88 -7.59
CA ARG A 102 -8.18 -6.20 -7.54
C ARG A 102 -8.51 -5.50 -8.85
N ARG A 103 -7.51 -4.94 -9.52
CA ARG A 103 -7.68 -4.37 -10.86
C ARG A 103 -8.06 -5.45 -11.86
N GLN A 104 -7.41 -6.61 -11.80
CA GLN A 104 -7.59 -7.72 -12.74
C GLN A 104 -8.90 -8.49 -12.51
N TYR A 105 -9.24 -8.80 -11.25
CA TYR A 105 -10.33 -9.73 -10.93
C TYR A 105 -11.59 -9.04 -10.44
N PHE A 106 -11.50 -7.80 -9.96
CA PHE A 106 -12.61 -7.08 -9.31
C PHE A 106 -12.88 -5.71 -9.93
N ASN A 107 -12.40 -5.46 -11.14
CA ASN A 107 -12.65 -4.24 -11.92
C ASN A 107 -12.29 -2.94 -11.18
N GLU A 108 -11.29 -2.95 -10.32
CA GLU A 108 -10.82 -1.74 -9.65
C GLU A 108 -10.08 -0.86 -10.66
N THR A 109 -10.54 0.39 -10.85
CA THR A 109 -9.98 1.36 -11.81
C THR A 109 -9.17 2.44 -11.09
N ASP A 110 -8.45 3.26 -11.85
CA ASP A 110 -7.71 4.40 -11.28
C ASP A 110 -8.65 5.42 -10.63
N GLU A 111 -9.85 5.60 -11.18
CA GLU A 111 -10.89 6.49 -10.65
C GLU A 111 -11.47 5.96 -9.34
N THR A 112 -11.72 4.65 -9.23
CA THR A 112 -12.17 4.05 -7.97
C THR A 112 -11.07 4.07 -6.94
N CYS A 113 -9.80 3.88 -7.33
CA CYS A 113 -8.64 4.06 -6.47
C CYS A 113 -8.56 5.50 -5.94
N ASN A 114 -8.79 6.51 -6.78
CA ASN A 114 -8.81 7.91 -6.37
C ASN A 114 -9.85 8.17 -5.26
N LYS A 115 -11.10 7.71 -5.47
CA LYS A 115 -12.16 7.83 -4.46
C LYS A 115 -11.74 7.18 -3.14
N LYS A 116 -11.19 5.96 -3.19
CA LYS A 116 -10.73 5.23 -2.00
C LYS A 116 -9.57 5.94 -1.30
N VAL A 117 -8.59 6.47 -2.04
CA VAL A 117 -7.45 7.21 -1.47
C VAL A 117 -7.94 8.42 -0.69
N LYS A 118 -8.85 9.22 -1.25
CA LYS A 118 -9.42 10.40 -0.59
C LYS A 118 -10.14 10.02 0.69
N VAL A 119 -11.07 9.06 0.61
CA VAL A 119 -11.86 8.61 1.76
C VAL A 119 -10.96 7.98 2.84
N ALA A 120 -9.92 7.23 2.47
CA ALA A 120 -8.94 6.70 3.43
C ALA A 120 -8.25 7.85 4.20
N ILE A 121 -7.77 8.86 3.49
CA ILE A 121 -7.09 10.04 4.09
C ILE A 121 -8.03 10.80 5.02
N GLU A 122 -9.25 11.09 4.57
CA GLU A 122 -10.29 11.79 5.34
C GLU A 122 -10.62 11.08 6.65
N ASN A 123 -10.57 9.74 6.64
CA ASN A 123 -10.83 8.92 7.82
C ASN A 123 -9.58 8.62 8.66
N GLY A 124 -8.43 9.20 8.32
CA GLY A 124 -7.18 9.02 9.07
C GLY A 124 -6.48 7.68 8.83
N LEU A 125 -6.91 6.93 7.81
CA LEU A 125 -6.21 5.75 7.33
C LEU A 125 -5.05 6.17 6.42
N ARG A 126 -4.01 5.36 6.36
CA ARG A 126 -2.87 5.56 5.46
C ARG A 126 -3.00 4.64 4.25
N PRO A 127 -3.34 5.15 3.06
CA PRO A 127 -3.44 4.34 1.87
C PRO A 127 -2.07 3.85 1.39
N ILE A 128 -2.01 2.57 1.03
CA ILE A 128 -0.92 1.95 0.27
C ILE A 128 -1.46 1.79 -1.16
N LEU A 129 -1.18 2.78 -2.00
CA LEU A 129 -1.61 2.79 -3.39
C LEU A 129 -0.68 1.92 -4.23
N CYS A 130 -1.21 0.85 -4.80
CA CYS A 130 -0.49 -0.05 -5.68
C CYS A 130 -0.60 0.42 -7.13
N VAL A 131 0.56 0.45 -7.80
CA VAL A 131 0.70 0.77 -9.21
C VAL A 131 1.66 -0.21 -9.87
N GLY A 132 1.40 -0.57 -11.12
CA GLY A 132 2.24 -1.51 -11.85
C GLY A 132 1.78 -1.73 -13.27
N GLU A 133 2.69 -2.17 -14.11
CA GLU A 133 2.45 -2.52 -15.51
C GLU A 133 2.36 -4.03 -15.70
N SER A 134 1.58 -4.44 -16.70
CA SER A 134 1.53 -5.81 -17.20
C SER A 134 2.77 -6.16 -18.02
N LEU A 135 2.96 -7.45 -18.33
CA LEU A 135 4.03 -7.90 -19.21
C LEU A 135 3.91 -7.29 -20.61
N ALA A 136 2.69 -7.25 -21.15
CA ALA A 136 2.44 -6.68 -22.48
C ALA A 136 2.82 -5.19 -22.54
N GLU A 137 2.44 -4.40 -21.53
CA GLU A 137 2.80 -2.98 -21.44
C GLU A 137 4.31 -2.78 -21.30
N ARG A 138 4.99 -3.66 -20.60
CA ARG A 138 6.44 -3.63 -20.49
C ARG A 138 7.14 -3.97 -21.81
N GLU A 139 6.68 -5.01 -22.51
CA GLU A 139 7.21 -5.42 -23.81
C GLU A 139 6.95 -4.38 -24.90
N GLN A 140 5.90 -3.58 -24.76
CA GLN A 140 5.59 -2.44 -25.63
C GLN A 140 6.34 -1.15 -25.25
N ASP A 141 7.19 -1.19 -24.22
CA ASP A 141 7.96 -0.04 -23.71
C ASP A 141 7.09 1.15 -23.24
N VAL A 142 5.86 0.87 -22.76
CA VAL A 142 4.94 1.90 -22.25
C VAL A 142 4.81 1.88 -20.70
N THR A 143 5.75 1.25 -20.02
CA THR A 143 5.76 1.15 -18.54
C THR A 143 5.57 2.51 -17.87
N MET A 144 6.30 3.53 -18.33
CA MET A 144 6.31 4.84 -17.67
C MET A 144 5.01 5.61 -17.86
N GLU A 145 4.39 5.48 -19.03
CA GLU A 145 3.09 6.06 -19.34
C GLU A 145 1.99 5.45 -18.48
N VAL A 146 1.99 4.12 -18.34
CA VAL A 146 1.04 3.39 -17.51
C VAL A 146 1.16 3.81 -16.05
N ILE A 147 2.36 3.74 -15.48
CA ILE A 147 2.63 4.12 -14.10
C ILE A 147 2.26 5.58 -13.83
N ARG A 148 2.65 6.48 -14.75
CA ARG A 148 2.34 7.90 -14.64
C ARG A 148 0.83 8.17 -14.67
N LYS A 149 0.09 7.49 -15.56
CA LYS A 149 -1.36 7.55 -15.61
C LYS A 149 -1.99 7.10 -14.30
N GLN A 150 -1.61 5.92 -13.81
CA GLN A 150 -2.14 5.37 -12.57
C GLN A 150 -1.91 6.31 -11.38
N VAL A 151 -0.69 6.83 -11.23
CA VAL A 151 -0.34 7.77 -10.15
C VAL A 151 -1.15 9.07 -10.27
N LYS A 152 -1.21 9.67 -11.46
CA LYS A 152 -1.90 10.96 -11.66
C LYS A 152 -3.39 10.87 -11.39
N ILE A 153 -4.06 9.84 -11.91
CA ILE A 153 -5.50 9.67 -11.73
C ILE A 153 -5.82 9.33 -10.27
N ALA A 154 -5.11 8.36 -9.69
CA ALA A 154 -5.37 7.93 -8.32
C ALA A 154 -5.11 9.04 -7.27
N LEU A 155 -4.25 10.01 -7.57
CA LEU A 155 -3.91 11.13 -6.68
C LEU A 155 -4.60 12.44 -7.07
N GLN A 156 -5.48 12.46 -8.06
CA GLN A 156 -6.17 13.66 -8.49
C GLN A 156 -6.98 14.30 -7.35
N GLY A 157 -6.71 15.58 -7.05
CA GLY A 157 -7.37 16.31 -5.98
C GLY A 157 -7.00 15.86 -4.57
N VAL A 158 -5.89 15.15 -4.41
CA VAL A 158 -5.24 14.94 -3.10
C VAL A 158 -4.36 16.16 -2.82
N GLU A 159 -4.54 16.78 -1.67
CA GLU A 159 -3.82 18.01 -1.30
C GLU A 159 -2.35 17.73 -0.93
N VAL A 160 -1.51 18.77 -1.04
CA VAL A 160 -0.06 18.69 -0.76
C VAL A 160 0.23 18.22 0.67
N GLU A 161 -0.58 18.63 1.63
CA GLU A 161 -0.46 18.26 3.04
C GLU A 161 -0.80 16.78 3.26
N ASP A 162 -1.68 16.23 2.44
CA ASP A 162 -2.23 14.89 2.59
C ASP A 162 -1.41 13.82 1.87
N ILE A 163 -0.68 14.18 0.82
CA ILE A 163 0.15 13.22 0.09
C ILE A 163 1.19 12.52 0.98
N LYS A 164 1.60 13.14 2.07
CA LYS A 164 2.52 12.56 3.06
C LYS A 164 1.96 11.34 3.77
N LYS A 165 0.64 11.16 3.74
CA LYS A 165 -0.06 10.01 4.32
C LYS A 165 -0.08 8.82 3.34
N VAL A 166 0.14 9.06 2.05
CA VAL A 166 0.08 8.04 1.00
C VAL A 166 1.41 7.32 0.87
N VAL A 167 1.36 6.00 0.81
CA VAL A 167 2.47 5.14 0.41
C VAL A 167 2.18 4.65 -1.00
N ILE A 168 3.14 4.76 -1.92
CA ILE A 168 3.01 4.18 -3.26
C ILE A 168 3.83 2.90 -3.30
N ALA A 169 3.17 1.79 -3.63
CA ALA A 169 3.77 0.48 -3.81
C ALA A 169 3.84 0.16 -5.31
N TYR A 170 5.05 0.07 -5.84
CA TYR A 170 5.25 -0.40 -7.21
C TYR A 170 5.23 -1.93 -7.25
N GLU A 171 4.35 -2.47 -8.06
CA GLU A 171 4.18 -3.90 -8.29
C GLU A 171 4.49 -4.22 -9.76
N PRO A 172 5.67 -4.77 -10.10
CA PRO A 172 5.90 -5.30 -11.46
C PRO A 172 4.99 -6.52 -11.66
N ILE A 173 3.78 -6.32 -12.24
CA ILE A 173 2.72 -7.36 -12.33
C ILE A 173 3.24 -8.60 -13.07
N TRP A 174 4.10 -8.38 -14.09
CA TRP A 174 4.75 -9.43 -14.86
C TRP A 174 5.70 -10.33 -14.03
N ALA A 175 6.08 -9.91 -12.83
CA ALA A 175 6.93 -10.70 -11.92
C ALA A 175 6.11 -11.42 -10.83
N ILE A 176 4.81 -11.10 -10.67
CA ILE A 176 3.99 -11.68 -9.61
C ILE A 176 3.51 -13.07 -10.03
N GLY A 177 3.94 -14.12 -9.30
CA GLY A 177 3.48 -15.49 -9.54
C GLY A 177 3.97 -16.15 -10.84
N THR A 178 4.87 -15.51 -11.57
CA THR A 178 5.35 -15.99 -12.87
C THR A 178 6.71 -16.70 -12.81
N GLY A 179 7.36 -16.69 -11.66
CA GLY A 179 8.76 -17.14 -11.51
C GLY A 179 9.80 -16.14 -12.04
N LYS A 180 9.37 -15.04 -12.66
CA LYS A 180 10.25 -13.93 -13.06
C LYS A 180 10.47 -13.01 -11.86
N THR A 181 11.63 -12.38 -11.79
CA THR A 181 11.96 -11.40 -10.73
C THR A 181 12.46 -10.12 -11.37
N ALA A 182 11.89 -8.98 -10.96
CA ALA A 182 12.43 -7.69 -11.36
C ALA A 182 13.83 -7.49 -10.76
N THR A 183 14.77 -7.02 -11.55
CA THR A 183 16.08 -6.61 -11.01
C THR A 183 15.94 -5.36 -10.15
N SER A 184 16.90 -5.12 -9.27
CA SER A 184 16.91 -3.89 -8.46
C SER A 184 17.06 -2.63 -9.29
N GLU A 185 17.70 -2.73 -10.45
CA GLU A 185 17.84 -1.63 -11.42
C GLU A 185 16.48 -1.30 -12.06
N GLN A 186 15.75 -2.31 -12.53
CA GLN A 186 14.41 -2.16 -13.09
C GLN A 186 13.43 -1.56 -12.09
N ALA A 187 13.37 -2.11 -10.88
CA ALA A 187 12.52 -1.56 -9.82
C ALA A 187 12.95 -0.14 -9.40
N GLY A 188 14.26 0.12 -9.34
CA GLY A 188 14.83 1.42 -9.03
C GLY A 188 14.47 2.50 -10.03
N GLU A 189 14.50 2.16 -11.33
CA GLU A 189 14.13 3.06 -12.41
C GLU A 189 12.67 3.51 -12.29
N VAL A 190 11.73 2.55 -12.19
CA VAL A 190 10.31 2.87 -12.06
C VAL A 190 10.02 3.67 -10.79
N CYS A 191 10.63 3.29 -9.65
CA CYS A 191 10.49 4.06 -8.42
C CYS A 191 11.06 5.49 -8.54
N ALA A 192 12.11 5.71 -9.33
CA ALA A 192 12.63 7.06 -9.61
C ALA A 192 11.60 7.88 -10.41
N LYS A 193 11.01 7.29 -11.44
CA LYS A 193 9.98 7.94 -12.27
C LYS A 193 8.69 8.25 -11.50
N ILE A 194 8.27 7.36 -10.57
CA ILE A 194 7.16 7.66 -9.67
C ILE A 194 7.48 8.92 -8.84
N ARG A 195 8.70 9.06 -8.34
CA ARG A 195 9.11 10.27 -7.59
C ARG A 195 9.15 11.51 -8.45
N ASP A 196 9.58 11.38 -9.70
CA ASP A 196 9.58 12.50 -10.65
C ASP A 196 8.13 12.94 -10.92
N CYS A 197 7.21 12.01 -11.11
CA CYS A 197 5.78 12.30 -11.25
C CYS A 197 5.21 13.02 -10.00
N LEU A 198 5.56 12.56 -8.81
CA LEU A 198 5.14 13.21 -7.56
C LEU A 198 5.74 14.61 -7.41
N ARG A 199 7.00 14.80 -7.85
CA ARG A 199 7.66 16.13 -7.86
C ARG A 199 6.94 17.10 -8.79
N GLU A 200 6.51 16.65 -9.96
CA GLU A 200 5.73 17.46 -10.88
C GLU A 200 4.37 17.84 -10.31
N LEU A 201 3.69 16.91 -9.63
CA LEU A 201 2.35 17.14 -9.08
C LEU A 201 2.35 18.01 -7.82
N TYR A 202 3.36 17.87 -6.95
CA TYR A 202 3.33 18.39 -5.58
C TYR A 202 4.56 19.23 -5.21
N GLY A 203 5.52 19.42 -6.13
CA GLY A 203 6.75 20.15 -5.87
C GLY A 203 7.85 19.34 -5.19
N ALA A 204 9.06 19.93 -5.12
CA ALA A 204 10.27 19.24 -4.68
C ALA A 204 10.29 18.83 -3.20
N CYS A 205 9.51 19.49 -2.35
CA CYS A 205 9.50 19.24 -0.88
C CYS A 205 9.01 17.84 -0.48
N LEU A 206 8.33 17.11 -1.35
CA LEU A 206 7.73 15.79 -1.05
C LEU A 206 8.65 14.60 -1.29
N LEU A 207 9.83 14.80 -1.86
CA LEU A 207 10.77 13.72 -2.20
C LEU A 207 11.32 12.94 -1.01
N TYR A 208 11.04 13.38 0.20
CA TYR A 208 11.61 12.79 1.41
C TYR A 208 10.81 11.60 1.97
N THR A 209 9.69 11.22 1.38
CA THR A 209 8.74 10.29 1.99
C THR A 209 8.64 8.90 1.36
N SER A 210 9.15 8.65 0.14
CA SER A 210 9.06 7.34 -0.52
C SER A 210 10.40 6.57 -0.49
N PRO A 211 10.46 5.32 -0.02
CA PRO A 211 11.68 4.50 -0.07
C PRO A 211 12.03 4.13 -1.52
N SER A 212 13.34 4.04 -1.81
CA SER A 212 13.86 3.52 -3.08
C SER A 212 14.55 2.19 -2.83
N PRO A 213 14.50 1.22 -3.77
CA PRO A 213 15.34 0.02 -3.71
C PRO A 213 16.84 0.31 -3.57
N ARG A 214 17.32 1.43 -4.10
CA ARG A 214 18.69 1.91 -3.86
C ARG A 214 18.99 2.22 -2.40
N ASP A 215 17.97 2.58 -1.63
CA ASP A 215 18.12 2.91 -0.21
C ASP A 215 18.18 1.66 0.67
N MET A 216 17.87 0.48 0.13
CA MET A 216 17.88 -0.80 0.85
C MET A 216 19.23 -1.53 0.78
N ARG A 217 20.21 -1.03 0.00
CA ARG A 217 21.53 -1.66 -0.21
C ARG A 217 22.67 -1.11 0.66
N ARG A 218 22.40 -0.51 1.82
CA ARG A 218 23.42 -0.11 2.79
C ARG A 218 23.09 -0.52 4.20
#